data_29485fb2e234c99b44bf3103b7f4ced5
#
_entry.id   29485fb2e234c99b44bf3103b7f4ced5
#
_cell.length_a   1.000
_cell.length_b   1.000
_cell.length_c   1.000
_cell.angle_alpha   90.00
_cell.angle_beta   90.00
_cell.angle_gamma   90.00
#
_symmetry.space_group_name_H-M   'P 1'
#
loop_
_entity.id
_entity.type
_entity.pdbx_description
1 polymer ?
#
loop_
_entity_poly.entity_id
_entity_poly.type
_entity_poly.pdbx_seq_one_letter_code
_entity_poly.pdbx_strand_id
1 'polypeptide(L)'
;MYIDTSNAQSLKEKLLLCAVNEFAEYGYEGARVDNIVKAADCSKQTVYHHFGNKENLFIEVLEYTWNDIRQKEKALDVSGLSPAQAIEKIIDFTWDYYIANPWFLNIVHSENQSKGVHYAKSKRLPEINYSHLELMASLLEKGKALNIFKQDIDPLQVNINIAALGGYYLINQHTLGLVYHISMVSPQALEARRKVIKETIMSWLLIDKASIWRE
;
A
#
# COMPACT_ATOMS: atom_id res chain seq x y z
N MET A 1 13.58 -6.52 -1.64
CA MET A 1 13.83 -5.87 -2.95
C MET A 1 13.90 -4.37 -2.70
N TYR A 2 14.95 -3.72 -3.16
CA TYR A 2 15.22 -2.29 -2.94
C TYR A 2 14.68 -1.46 -4.11
N ILE A 3 14.36 -0.19 -3.84
CA ILE A 3 14.07 0.77 -4.91
C ILE A 3 15.38 1.06 -5.67
N ASP A 4 15.30 1.05 -7.00
CA ASP A 4 16.42 1.47 -7.85
C ASP A 4 16.61 2.99 -7.73
N THR A 5 17.81 3.40 -7.35
CA THR A 5 18.19 4.81 -7.18
C THR A 5 18.90 5.41 -8.39
N SER A 6 19.16 4.61 -9.44
CA SER A 6 19.94 5.02 -10.62
C SER A 6 19.23 6.09 -11.47
N ASN A 7 17.90 6.12 -11.44
CA ASN A 7 17.07 7.03 -12.23
C ASN A 7 16.70 8.33 -11.49
N ALA A 8 17.27 8.59 -10.30
CA ALA A 8 17.00 9.80 -9.53
C ALA A 8 17.44 11.06 -10.32
N GLN A 9 16.53 12.02 -10.46
CA GLN A 9 16.75 13.24 -11.23
C GLN A 9 17.52 14.33 -10.45
N SER A 10 17.66 14.17 -9.14
CA SER A 10 18.37 15.08 -8.26
C SER A 10 19.03 14.35 -7.09
N LEU A 11 20.02 14.99 -6.45
CA LEU A 11 20.65 14.45 -5.25
C LEU A 11 19.64 14.31 -4.10
N LYS A 12 18.70 15.24 -3.94
CA LYS A 12 17.63 15.14 -2.93
C LYS A 12 16.77 13.89 -3.16
N GLU A 13 16.38 13.62 -4.39
CA GLU A 13 15.62 12.43 -4.74
C GLU A 13 16.43 11.15 -4.51
N LYS A 14 17.68 11.11 -4.94
CA LYS A 14 18.58 9.98 -4.67
C LYS A 14 18.69 9.68 -3.17
N LEU A 15 18.86 10.71 -2.36
CA LEU A 15 18.88 10.60 -0.90
C LEU A 15 17.58 10.04 -0.34
N LEU A 16 16.43 10.52 -0.84
CA LEU A 16 15.12 10.05 -0.42
C LEU A 16 14.94 8.55 -0.74
N LEU A 17 15.30 8.12 -1.96
CA LEU A 17 15.21 6.71 -2.35
C LEU A 17 16.17 5.81 -1.57
N CYS A 18 17.40 6.28 -1.28
CA CYS A 18 18.31 5.57 -0.39
C CYS A 18 17.74 5.46 1.04
N ALA A 19 17.07 6.52 1.52
CA ALA A 19 16.40 6.50 2.82
C ALA A 19 15.21 5.54 2.85
N VAL A 20 14.42 5.47 1.77
CA VAL A 20 13.33 4.47 1.64
C VAL A 20 13.90 3.06 1.84
N ASN A 21 15.00 2.72 1.16
CA ASN A 21 15.64 1.41 1.28
C ASN A 21 16.14 1.13 2.70
N GLU A 22 16.81 2.09 3.33
CA GLU A 22 17.35 1.95 4.70
C GLU A 22 16.23 1.80 5.73
N PHE A 23 15.18 2.64 5.65
CA PHE A 23 14.05 2.54 6.58
C PHE A 23 13.19 1.30 6.34
N ALA A 24 13.05 0.84 5.11
CA ALA A 24 12.34 -0.39 4.80
C ALA A 24 13.04 -1.63 5.36
N GLU A 25 14.36 -1.63 5.40
CA GLU A 25 15.17 -2.76 5.90
C GLU A 25 15.25 -2.79 7.43
N TYR A 26 15.49 -1.62 8.05
CA TYR A 26 15.84 -1.54 9.47
C TYR A 26 14.78 -0.89 10.35
N GLY A 27 13.68 -0.42 9.77
CA GLY A 27 12.69 0.39 10.47
C GLY A 27 13.22 1.75 10.90
N TYR A 28 12.36 2.57 11.51
CA TYR A 28 12.78 3.91 11.96
C TYR A 28 13.91 3.89 12.97
N GLU A 29 13.81 3.03 14.00
CA GLU A 29 14.80 2.98 15.08
C GLU A 29 16.15 2.44 14.61
N GLY A 30 16.14 1.36 13.81
CA GLY A 30 17.37 0.68 13.36
C GLY A 30 18.11 1.39 12.24
N ALA A 31 17.41 2.18 11.44
CA ALA A 31 18.00 2.90 10.29
C ALA A 31 19.05 3.94 10.72
N ARG A 32 20.13 4.04 9.95
CA ARG A 32 21.27 4.93 10.23
C ARG A 32 21.50 5.90 9.07
N VAL A 33 21.58 7.20 9.38
CA VAL A 33 21.90 8.24 8.38
C VAL A 33 23.25 7.98 7.72
N ASP A 34 24.19 7.35 8.42
CA ASP A 34 25.50 6.97 7.87
C ASP A 34 25.39 6.00 6.69
N ASN A 35 24.47 5.05 6.74
CA ASN A 35 24.23 4.13 5.65
C ASN A 35 23.60 4.83 4.45
N ILE A 36 22.65 5.74 4.72
CA ILE A 36 21.97 6.54 3.67
C ILE A 36 22.98 7.39 2.91
N VAL A 37 23.85 8.13 3.61
CA VAL A 37 24.84 9.00 2.96
C VAL A 37 25.87 8.21 2.16
N LYS A 38 26.27 7.02 2.67
CA LYS A 38 27.18 6.12 1.95
C LYS A 38 26.52 5.59 0.68
N ALA A 39 25.25 5.18 0.73
CA ALA A 39 24.50 4.69 -0.43
C ALA A 39 24.25 5.79 -1.47
N ALA A 40 24.04 7.02 -1.04
CA ALA A 40 23.80 8.17 -1.92
C ALA A 40 25.11 8.81 -2.45
N ASP A 41 26.26 8.40 -1.94
CA ASP A 41 27.59 9.00 -2.21
C ASP A 41 27.62 10.50 -1.92
N CYS A 42 27.27 10.87 -0.66
CA CYS A 42 27.25 12.26 -0.22
C CYS A 42 27.67 12.41 1.26
N SER A 43 27.59 13.63 1.81
CA SER A 43 27.91 13.91 3.22
C SER A 43 26.67 13.93 4.12
N LYS A 44 26.85 13.72 5.43
CA LYS A 44 25.80 13.93 6.42
C LYS A 44 25.26 15.38 6.39
N GLN A 45 26.14 16.34 6.18
CA GLN A 45 25.73 17.74 6.07
C GLN A 45 24.73 17.96 4.93
N THR A 46 24.90 17.23 3.82
CA THR A 46 23.97 17.28 2.67
C THR A 46 22.57 16.75 3.07
N VAL A 47 22.52 15.64 3.81
CA VAL A 47 21.22 15.12 4.30
C VAL A 47 20.54 16.12 5.21
N TYR A 48 21.26 16.66 6.19
CA TYR A 48 20.69 17.63 7.13
C TYR A 48 20.34 18.96 6.49
N HIS A 49 21.05 19.37 5.43
CA HIS A 49 20.69 20.53 4.63
C HIS A 49 19.32 20.34 3.93
N HIS A 50 19.06 19.15 3.37
CA HIS A 50 17.80 18.88 2.65
C HIS A 50 16.61 18.57 3.54
N PHE A 51 16.85 17.83 4.64
CA PHE A 51 15.77 17.24 5.45
C PHE A 51 15.76 17.72 6.89
N GLY A 52 16.81 18.40 7.36
CA GLY A 52 16.92 18.91 8.72
C GLY A 52 17.37 17.85 9.73
N ASN A 53 16.64 16.75 9.85
CA ASN A 53 16.94 15.66 10.78
C ASN A 53 16.40 14.31 10.27
N LYS A 54 16.70 13.22 11.01
CA LYS A 54 16.25 11.86 10.66
C LYS A 54 14.71 11.74 10.67
N GLU A 55 14.07 12.42 11.61
CA GLU A 55 12.61 12.38 11.74
C GLU A 55 11.93 13.01 10.51
N ASN A 56 12.35 14.19 10.10
CA ASN A 56 11.80 14.85 8.90
C ASN A 56 12.10 14.06 7.63
N LEU A 57 13.28 13.44 7.54
CA LEU A 57 13.61 12.54 6.43
C LEU A 57 12.63 11.35 6.41
N PHE A 58 12.30 10.75 7.55
CA PHE A 58 11.36 9.66 7.62
C PHE A 58 9.93 10.10 7.27
N ILE A 59 9.52 11.31 7.67
CA ILE A 59 8.23 11.89 7.26
C ILE A 59 8.18 12.05 5.72
N GLU A 60 9.24 12.56 5.07
CA GLU A 60 9.29 12.64 3.60
C GLU A 60 9.29 11.22 2.96
N VAL A 61 9.89 10.23 3.60
CA VAL A 61 9.80 8.81 3.17
C VAL A 61 8.38 8.29 3.28
N LEU A 62 7.64 8.57 4.35
CA LEU A 62 6.23 8.22 4.47
C LEU A 62 5.38 8.89 3.39
N GLU A 63 5.59 10.19 3.14
CA GLU A 63 4.90 10.92 2.08
C GLU A 63 5.18 10.34 0.70
N TYR A 64 6.44 10.02 0.39
CA TYR A 64 6.83 9.34 -0.84
C TYR A 64 6.12 7.98 -0.96
N THR A 65 6.15 7.18 0.10
CA THR A 65 5.58 5.83 0.15
C THR A 65 4.09 5.84 -0.21
N TRP A 66 3.31 6.70 0.42
CA TRP A 66 1.89 6.82 0.14
C TRP A 66 1.60 7.49 -1.22
N ASN A 67 2.40 8.49 -1.61
CA ASN A 67 2.23 9.13 -2.91
C ASN A 67 2.50 8.17 -4.07
N ASP A 68 3.50 7.30 -3.96
CA ASP A 68 3.85 6.34 -5.02
C ASP A 68 2.68 5.39 -5.35
N ILE A 69 2.08 4.76 -4.34
CA ILE A 69 0.92 3.89 -4.58
C ILE A 69 -0.28 4.69 -5.11
N ARG A 70 -0.55 5.90 -4.59
CA ARG A 70 -1.69 6.71 -5.03
C ARG A 70 -1.54 7.22 -6.45
N GLN A 71 -0.34 7.60 -6.89
CA GLN A 71 -0.09 8.00 -8.28
C GLN A 71 -0.29 6.83 -9.24
N LYS A 72 0.21 5.65 -8.89
CA LYS A 72 0.03 4.44 -9.70
C LYS A 72 -1.43 3.98 -9.74
N GLU A 73 -2.16 4.12 -8.64
CA GLU A 73 -3.60 3.84 -8.58
C GLU A 73 -4.42 4.82 -9.45
N LYS A 74 -4.11 6.12 -9.41
CA LYS A 74 -4.75 7.13 -10.27
C LYS A 74 -4.54 6.87 -11.77
N ALA A 75 -3.44 6.20 -12.12
CA ALA A 75 -3.17 5.79 -13.50
C ALA A 75 -4.01 4.57 -13.95
N LEU A 76 -4.75 3.92 -13.02
CA LEU A 76 -5.67 2.85 -13.39
C LEU A 76 -6.86 3.43 -14.16
N ASP A 77 -6.97 3.07 -15.42
CA ASP A 77 -8.16 3.40 -16.18
C ASP A 77 -9.32 2.47 -15.77
N VAL A 78 -10.24 2.99 -14.99
CA VAL A 78 -11.48 2.32 -14.60
C VAL A 78 -12.69 2.86 -15.37
N SER A 79 -12.47 3.77 -16.34
CA SER A 79 -13.53 4.30 -17.21
C SER A 79 -14.09 3.18 -18.09
N GLY A 80 -15.42 3.15 -18.23
CA GLY A 80 -16.08 2.11 -19.01
C GLY A 80 -16.22 0.74 -18.33
N LEU A 81 -15.64 0.54 -17.14
CA LEU A 81 -15.84 -0.68 -16.36
C LEU A 81 -17.13 -0.60 -15.54
N SER A 82 -17.80 -1.76 -15.35
CA SER A 82 -18.83 -1.85 -14.32
C SER A 82 -18.24 -1.62 -12.93
N PRO A 83 -19.04 -1.18 -11.94
CA PRO A 83 -18.55 -1.00 -10.56
C PRO A 83 -17.84 -2.24 -9.99
N ALA A 84 -18.35 -3.44 -10.27
CA ALA A 84 -17.74 -4.68 -9.84
C ALA A 84 -16.36 -4.90 -10.48
N GLN A 85 -16.24 -4.73 -11.79
CA GLN A 85 -14.97 -4.85 -12.51
C GLN A 85 -13.95 -3.80 -12.05
N ALA A 86 -14.39 -2.58 -11.75
CA ALA A 86 -13.52 -1.52 -11.25
C ALA A 86 -12.94 -1.88 -9.87
N ILE A 87 -13.77 -2.42 -8.96
CA ILE A 87 -13.29 -2.86 -7.64
C ILE A 87 -12.35 -4.07 -7.78
N GLU A 88 -12.67 -5.05 -8.62
CA GLU A 88 -11.76 -6.17 -8.90
C GLU A 88 -10.39 -5.68 -9.40
N LYS A 89 -10.38 -4.69 -10.29
CA LYS A 89 -9.15 -4.08 -10.80
C LYS A 89 -8.34 -3.38 -9.71
N ILE A 90 -8.99 -2.70 -8.76
CA ILE A 90 -8.32 -2.09 -7.60
C ILE A 90 -7.73 -3.18 -6.68
N ILE A 91 -8.44 -4.28 -6.46
CA ILE A 91 -7.94 -5.42 -5.68
C ILE A 91 -6.69 -6.00 -6.34
N ASP A 92 -6.74 -6.28 -7.65
CA ASP A 92 -5.60 -6.82 -8.41
C ASP A 92 -4.41 -5.86 -8.37
N PHE A 93 -4.65 -4.56 -8.61
CA PHE A 93 -3.61 -3.53 -8.52
C PHE A 93 -2.95 -3.51 -7.14
N THR A 94 -3.75 -3.48 -6.06
CA THR A 94 -3.21 -3.43 -4.70
C THR A 94 -2.35 -4.64 -4.39
N TRP A 95 -2.80 -5.83 -4.79
CA TRP A 95 -2.07 -7.07 -4.62
C TRP A 95 -0.75 -7.07 -5.39
N ASP A 96 -0.78 -6.72 -6.68
CA ASP A 96 0.41 -6.65 -7.53
C ASP A 96 1.40 -5.59 -7.04
N TYR A 97 0.88 -4.45 -6.59
CA TYR A 97 1.71 -3.39 -6.03
C TYR A 97 2.47 -3.86 -4.78
N TYR A 98 1.82 -4.56 -3.87
CA TYR A 98 2.45 -5.07 -2.65
C TYR A 98 3.53 -6.12 -2.95
N ILE A 99 3.28 -7.00 -3.92
CA ILE A 99 4.27 -8.00 -4.36
C ILE A 99 5.49 -7.31 -5.00
N ALA A 100 5.25 -6.34 -5.86
CA ALA A 100 6.32 -5.63 -6.56
C ALA A 100 7.10 -4.67 -5.63
N ASN A 101 6.48 -4.18 -4.56
CA ASN A 101 7.02 -3.14 -3.68
C ASN A 101 6.98 -3.55 -2.20
N PRO A 102 7.67 -4.62 -1.77
CA PRO A 102 7.64 -5.08 -0.37
C PRO A 102 8.15 -4.02 0.61
N TRP A 103 9.01 -3.10 0.17
CA TRP A 103 9.45 -1.95 0.95
C TRP A 103 8.29 -1.08 1.44
N PHE A 104 7.19 -0.97 0.67
CA PHE A 104 5.98 -0.24 1.06
C PHE A 104 5.39 -0.79 2.37
N LEU A 105 5.16 -2.11 2.41
CA LEU A 105 4.59 -2.77 3.59
C LEU A 105 5.53 -2.66 4.80
N ASN A 106 6.84 -2.76 4.60
CA ASN A 106 7.82 -2.64 5.67
C ASN A 106 7.82 -1.24 6.30
N ILE A 107 7.76 -0.18 5.48
CA ILE A 107 7.70 1.20 5.98
C ILE A 107 6.39 1.46 6.72
N VAL A 108 5.25 1.04 6.16
CA VAL A 108 3.95 1.18 6.83
C VAL A 108 3.93 0.41 8.14
N HIS A 109 4.49 -0.80 8.17
CA HIS A 109 4.59 -1.60 9.39
C HIS A 109 5.47 -0.91 10.45
N SER A 110 6.64 -0.37 10.06
CA SER A 110 7.54 0.38 10.95
C SER A 110 6.83 1.58 11.59
N GLU A 111 6.05 2.34 10.81
CA GLU A 111 5.31 3.48 11.34
C GLU A 111 4.19 3.04 12.29
N ASN A 112 3.52 1.92 12.02
CA ASN A 112 2.52 1.38 12.95
C ASN A 112 3.16 0.89 14.26
N GLN A 113 4.37 0.33 14.25
CA GLN A 113 5.12 0.03 15.46
C GLN A 113 5.44 1.30 16.27
N SER A 114 5.69 2.41 15.59
CA SER A 114 5.88 3.75 16.18
C SER A 114 4.55 4.42 16.56
N LYS A 115 3.41 3.74 16.48
CA LYS A 115 2.07 4.24 16.82
C LYS A 115 1.62 5.46 16.01
N GLY A 116 2.12 5.62 14.78
CA GLY A 116 1.72 6.70 13.88
C GLY A 116 2.26 8.08 14.23
N VAL A 117 3.30 8.16 15.09
CA VAL A 117 3.80 9.46 15.60
C VAL A 117 4.41 10.34 14.52
N HIS A 118 5.00 9.74 13.47
CA HIS A 118 5.58 10.49 12.35
C HIS A 118 4.50 10.85 11.33
N TYR A 119 3.57 9.93 11.07
CA TYR A 119 2.40 10.17 10.20
C TYR A 119 1.60 11.37 10.69
N ALA A 120 1.35 11.47 12.00
CA ALA A 120 0.60 12.57 12.61
C ALA A 120 1.25 13.95 12.44
N LYS A 121 2.55 14.01 12.18
CA LYS A 121 3.30 15.26 11.96
C LYS A 121 3.23 15.76 10.51
N SER A 122 2.88 14.90 9.56
CA SER A 122 2.75 15.30 8.15
C SER A 122 1.39 15.96 7.90
N LYS A 123 1.41 17.14 7.27
CA LYS A 123 0.20 17.79 6.77
C LYS A 123 -0.27 17.22 5.42
N ARG A 124 0.63 16.58 4.67
CA ARG A 124 0.37 16.08 3.32
C ARG A 124 -0.23 14.68 3.28
N LEU A 125 0.11 13.81 4.25
CA LEU A 125 -0.35 12.41 4.25
C LEU A 125 -1.88 12.26 4.26
N PRO A 126 -2.66 13.05 5.04
CA PRO A 126 -4.11 13.00 4.95
C PRO A 126 -4.63 13.34 3.54
N GLU A 127 -4.07 14.37 2.90
CA GLU A 127 -4.47 14.80 1.54
C GLU A 127 -4.13 13.75 0.49
N ILE A 128 -2.92 13.15 0.58
CA ILE A 128 -2.46 12.09 -0.33
C ILE A 128 -3.45 10.92 -0.34
N ASN A 129 -3.98 10.53 0.81
CA ASN A 129 -4.85 9.35 0.94
C ASN A 129 -6.34 9.66 0.71
N TYR A 130 -6.76 10.93 0.73
CA TYR A 130 -8.18 11.31 0.63
C TYR A 130 -8.79 10.87 -0.72
N SER A 131 -8.11 11.11 -1.84
CA SER A 131 -8.61 10.78 -3.18
C SER A 131 -8.91 9.29 -3.41
N HIS A 132 -8.21 8.41 -2.70
CA HIS A 132 -8.46 6.97 -2.76
C HIS A 132 -9.82 6.60 -2.12
N LEU A 133 -10.12 7.18 -0.97
CA LEU A 133 -11.40 6.96 -0.29
C LEU A 133 -12.58 7.49 -1.11
N GLU A 134 -12.42 8.64 -1.78
CA GLU A 134 -13.45 9.19 -2.67
C GLU A 134 -13.71 8.30 -3.88
N LEU A 135 -12.65 7.75 -4.50
CA LEU A 135 -12.79 6.80 -5.61
C LEU A 135 -13.58 5.58 -5.17
N MET A 136 -13.21 4.96 -4.06
CA MET A 136 -13.89 3.79 -3.51
C MET A 136 -15.36 4.08 -3.20
N ALA A 137 -15.65 5.20 -2.52
CA ALA A 137 -17.00 5.63 -2.21
C ALA A 137 -17.84 5.81 -3.48
N SER A 138 -17.28 6.49 -4.50
CA SER A 138 -17.98 6.71 -5.78
C SER A 138 -18.32 5.40 -6.50
N LEU A 139 -17.41 4.42 -6.51
CA LEU A 139 -17.63 3.12 -7.13
C LEU A 139 -18.71 2.32 -6.40
N LEU A 140 -18.69 2.36 -5.06
CA LEU A 140 -19.71 1.67 -4.26
C LEU A 140 -21.10 2.30 -4.43
N GLU A 141 -21.23 3.62 -4.41
CA GLU A 141 -22.49 4.30 -4.65
C GLU A 141 -23.06 3.99 -6.04
N LYS A 142 -22.23 3.98 -7.08
CA LYS A 142 -22.66 3.54 -8.43
C LYS A 142 -23.16 2.09 -8.43
N GLY A 143 -22.45 1.19 -7.73
CA GLY A 143 -22.86 -0.21 -7.65
C GLY A 143 -24.14 -0.42 -6.85
N LYS A 144 -24.36 0.34 -5.78
CA LYS A 144 -25.61 0.35 -5.00
C LYS A 144 -26.79 0.84 -5.85
N ALA A 145 -26.61 1.95 -6.57
CA ALA A 145 -27.63 2.52 -7.44
C ALA A 145 -28.04 1.56 -8.57
N LEU A 146 -27.12 0.71 -9.03
CA LEU A 146 -27.37 -0.33 -10.05
C LEU A 146 -27.86 -1.66 -9.46
N ASN A 147 -28.11 -1.75 -8.15
CA ASN A 147 -28.44 -2.99 -7.45
C ASN A 147 -27.42 -4.13 -7.70
N ILE A 148 -26.13 -3.78 -7.78
CA ILE A 148 -25.01 -4.73 -7.89
C ILE A 148 -24.49 -5.02 -6.49
N PHE A 149 -24.32 -3.98 -5.66
CA PHE A 149 -23.77 -4.07 -4.30
C PHE A 149 -24.86 -3.92 -3.24
N LYS A 150 -24.63 -4.57 -2.10
CA LYS A 150 -25.47 -4.42 -0.91
C LYS A 150 -25.47 -2.97 -0.42
N GLN A 151 -26.59 -2.51 0.15
CA GLN A 151 -26.80 -1.11 0.51
C GLN A 151 -26.00 -0.67 1.75
N ASP A 152 -25.73 -1.60 2.66
CA ASP A 152 -25.06 -1.36 3.95
C ASP A 152 -23.51 -1.39 3.90
N ILE A 153 -22.92 -1.48 2.70
CA ILE A 153 -21.47 -1.53 2.54
C ILE A 153 -20.83 -0.17 2.83
N ASP A 154 -19.89 -0.17 3.79
CA ASP A 154 -19.07 1.00 4.13
C ASP A 154 -17.77 1.02 3.30
N PRO A 155 -17.49 2.10 2.53
CA PRO A 155 -16.26 2.25 1.75
C PRO A 155 -14.97 2.10 2.56
N LEU A 156 -14.97 2.57 3.82
CA LEU A 156 -13.81 2.44 4.71
C LEU A 156 -13.50 0.98 4.99
N GLN A 157 -14.52 0.17 5.28
CA GLN A 157 -14.34 -1.26 5.57
C GLN A 157 -13.88 -2.05 4.34
N VAL A 158 -14.36 -1.68 3.13
CA VAL A 158 -13.87 -2.28 1.89
C VAL A 158 -12.38 -2.02 1.72
N ASN A 159 -11.96 -0.78 1.90
CA ASN A 159 -10.56 -0.39 1.78
C ASN A 159 -9.68 -1.10 2.81
N ILE A 160 -10.12 -1.17 4.07
CA ILE A 160 -9.40 -1.90 5.13
C ILE A 160 -9.27 -3.38 4.76
N ASN A 161 -10.32 -4.02 4.28
CA ASN A 161 -10.30 -5.45 3.93
C ASN A 161 -9.37 -5.75 2.74
N ILE A 162 -9.37 -4.89 1.70
CA ILE A 162 -8.44 -5.03 0.56
C ILE A 162 -7.00 -4.97 1.08
N ALA A 163 -6.67 -3.96 1.89
CA ALA A 163 -5.34 -3.78 2.44
C ALA A 163 -4.95 -4.92 3.41
N ALA A 164 -5.85 -5.32 4.30
CA ALA A 164 -5.60 -6.34 5.32
C ALA A 164 -5.38 -7.72 4.73
N LEU A 165 -6.22 -8.15 3.80
CA LEU A 165 -6.12 -9.50 3.22
C LEU A 165 -4.82 -9.70 2.45
N GLY A 166 -4.34 -8.68 1.73
CA GLY A 166 -3.06 -8.71 1.03
C GLY A 166 -1.87 -8.49 1.97
N GLY A 167 -1.94 -7.41 2.76
CA GLY A 167 -0.84 -6.98 3.63
C GLY A 167 -0.49 -7.99 4.71
N TYR A 168 -1.49 -8.54 5.42
CA TYR A 168 -1.24 -9.58 6.44
C TYR A 168 -0.49 -10.79 5.86
N TYR A 169 -0.91 -11.26 4.70
CA TYR A 169 -0.30 -12.41 4.05
C TYR A 169 1.18 -12.19 3.74
N LEU A 170 1.51 -11.04 3.15
CA LEU A 170 2.88 -10.73 2.73
C LEU A 170 3.78 -10.31 3.90
N ILE A 171 3.28 -9.57 4.89
CA ILE A 171 4.06 -9.20 6.07
C ILE A 171 4.43 -10.44 6.88
N ASN A 172 3.52 -11.41 6.99
CA ASN A 172 3.73 -12.60 7.80
C ASN A 172 4.24 -13.82 7.00
N GLN A 173 4.63 -13.64 5.74
CA GLN A 173 5.01 -14.72 4.83
C GLN A 173 6.07 -15.69 5.40
N HIS A 174 7.03 -15.17 6.17
CA HIS A 174 8.10 -16.00 6.74
C HIS A 174 7.59 -16.91 7.85
N THR A 175 6.85 -16.36 8.81
CA THR A 175 6.30 -17.16 9.93
C THR A 175 5.18 -18.10 9.46
N LEU A 176 4.28 -17.64 8.58
CA LEU A 176 3.25 -18.49 8.00
C LEU A 176 3.85 -19.62 7.16
N GLY A 177 4.92 -19.34 6.40
CA GLY A 177 5.62 -20.36 5.64
C GLY A 177 6.20 -21.46 6.50
N LEU A 178 6.74 -21.12 7.69
CA LEU A 178 7.24 -22.09 8.66
C LEU A 178 6.10 -22.89 9.33
N VAL A 179 5.02 -22.19 9.73
CA VAL A 179 3.87 -22.83 10.41
C VAL A 179 3.15 -23.82 9.50
N TYR A 180 2.95 -23.45 8.23
CA TYR A 180 2.20 -24.28 7.28
C TYR A 180 3.09 -25.16 6.38
N HIS A 181 4.41 -25.07 6.52
CA HIS A 181 5.39 -25.83 5.72
C HIS A 181 5.23 -25.61 4.20
N ILE A 182 4.94 -24.39 3.78
CA ILE A 182 4.76 -24.01 2.38
C ILE A 182 5.50 -22.72 2.05
N SER A 183 5.89 -22.54 0.79
CA SER A 183 6.36 -21.24 0.29
C SER A 183 5.17 -20.32 0.05
N MET A 184 5.04 -19.27 0.88
CA MET A 184 3.97 -18.26 0.74
C MET A 184 4.14 -17.39 -0.51
N VAL A 185 5.33 -17.35 -1.10
CA VAL A 185 5.66 -16.49 -2.26
C VAL A 185 5.95 -17.29 -3.53
N SER A 186 5.61 -18.57 -3.58
CA SER A 186 5.62 -19.29 -4.84
C SER A 186 4.56 -18.72 -5.79
N PRO A 187 4.76 -18.77 -7.13
CA PRO A 187 3.76 -18.27 -8.08
C PRO A 187 2.36 -18.86 -7.84
N GLN A 188 2.29 -20.16 -7.51
CA GLN A 188 1.03 -20.85 -7.21
C GLN A 188 0.35 -20.32 -5.94
N ALA A 189 1.13 -20.08 -4.87
CA ALA A 189 0.61 -19.57 -3.60
C ALA A 189 0.12 -18.12 -3.75
N LEU A 190 0.85 -17.28 -4.49
CA LEU A 190 0.46 -15.91 -4.75
C LEU A 190 -0.83 -15.83 -5.59
N GLU A 191 -0.96 -16.67 -6.63
CA GLU A 191 -2.18 -16.71 -7.45
C GLU A 191 -3.38 -17.26 -6.67
N ALA A 192 -3.18 -18.33 -5.88
CA ALA A 192 -4.22 -18.85 -4.99
C ALA A 192 -4.69 -17.77 -4.00
N ARG A 193 -3.77 -16.99 -3.44
CA ARG A 193 -4.11 -15.90 -2.52
C ARG A 193 -4.85 -14.76 -3.21
N ARG A 194 -4.44 -14.34 -4.40
CA ARG A 194 -5.15 -13.38 -5.25
C ARG A 194 -6.62 -13.76 -5.43
N LYS A 195 -6.85 -15.02 -5.83
CA LYS A 195 -8.19 -15.55 -6.02
C LYS A 195 -9.03 -15.45 -4.74
N VAL A 196 -8.48 -15.91 -3.61
CA VAL A 196 -9.17 -15.85 -2.31
C VAL A 196 -9.50 -14.43 -1.90
N ILE A 197 -8.60 -13.46 -2.10
CA ILE A 197 -8.85 -12.05 -1.78
C ILE A 197 -10.05 -11.54 -2.60
N LYS A 198 -10.04 -11.75 -3.92
CA LYS A 198 -11.12 -11.34 -4.82
C LYS A 198 -12.45 -11.98 -4.44
N GLU A 199 -12.48 -13.30 -4.31
CA GLU A 199 -13.70 -14.03 -3.96
C GLU A 199 -14.27 -13.58 -2.61
N THR A 200 -13.44 -13.37 -1.60
CA THR A 200 -13.84 -12.93 -0.27
C THR A 200 -14.49 -11.54 -0.33
N ILE A 201 -13.83 -10.59 -0.97
CA ILE A 201 -14.33 -9.21 -1.03
C ILE A 201 -15.58 -9.14 -1.91
N MET A 202 -15.54 -9.73 -3.10
CA MET A 202 -16.67 -9.66 -4.03
C MET A 202 -17.91 -10.38 -3.50
N SER A 203 -17.77 -11.54 -2.85
CA SER A 203 -18.91 -12.23 -2.22
C SER A 203 -19.53 -11.42 -1.07
N TRP A 204 -18.72 -10.63 -0.36
CA TRP A 204 -19.23 -9.72 0.66
C TRP A 204 -19.99 -8.54 0.06
N LEU A 205 -19.49 -7.96 -1.04
CA LEU A 205 -20.06 -6.77 -1.68
C LEU A 205 -21.33 -7.07 -2.49
N LEU A 206 -21.33 -8.16 -3.26
CA LEU A 206 -22.37 -8.45 -4.24
C LEU A 206 -23.68 -8.84 -3.57
N ILE A 207 -24.77 -8.42 -4.17
CA ILE A 207 -26.10 -8.92 -3.83
C ILE A 207 -26.20 -10.37 -4.33
N ASP A 208 -26.52 -11.29 -3.44
CA ASP A 208 -26.83 -12.67 -3.83
C ASP A 208 -28.19 -12.71 -4.56
N LYS A 209 -28.13 -12.88 -5.88
CA LYS A 209 -29.36 -12.98 -6.70
C LYS A 209 -30.25 -14.17 -6.30
N ALA A 210 -29.68 -15.17 -5.61
CA ALA A 210 -30.47 -16.31 -5.12
C ALA A 210 -31.32 -15.96 -3.87
N SER A 211 -30.94 -14.89 -3.13
CA SER A 211 -31.75 -14.43 -1.98
C SER A 211 -33.01 -13.65 -2.38
N ILE A 212 -33.05 -13.08 -3.60
CA ILE A 212 -34.19 -12.29 -4.10
C ILE A 212 -35.44 -13.15 -4.33
N TRP A 213 -35.30 -14.47 -4.44
CA TRP A 213 -36.40 -15.40 -4.67
C TRP A 213 -36.87 -16.13 -3.39
N ARG A 214 -36.42 -15.70 -2.21
CA ARG A 214 -36.78 -16.33 -0.92
C ARG A 214 -37.72 -15.47 -0.05
N GLU A 215 -38.17 -14.33 -0.54
CA GLU A 215 -39.29 -13.55 -0.01
C GLU A 215 -40.52 -13.73 -0.92
#